data_60484e3f3c4bb32a1a4de0b05f9bbca5
#
_entry.id   60484e3f3c4bb32a1a4de0b05f9bbca5
#
_cell.length_a   1.000
_cell.length_b   1.000
_cell.length_c   1.000
_cell.angle_alpha   90.00
_cell.angle_beta   90.00
_cell.angle_gamma   90.00
#
_symmetry.space_group_name_H-M   'P 1'
#
loop_
_entity.id
_entity.type
_entity.pdbx_description
1 polymer ?
#
loop_
_entity_poly.entity_id
_entity_poly.type
_entity_poly.pdbx_seq_one_letter_code
_entity_poly.pdbx_strand_id
1 'polypeptide(L)' 'TYSLINKHGIVITEINPIEGTGLVKVNGETWSAKSEDESIIAKDTEIEVLSIDGVKLIVTPIKIISAL' A
#
# COMPACT_ATOMS: atom_id res chain seq x y z
N THR A 1 0.17 -3.58 21.82
CA THR A 1 -0.42 -4.05 20.58
C THR A 1 0.04 -3.20 19.43
N TYR A 2 0.44 -3.85 18.37
CA TYR A 2 1.04 -3.19 17.24
C TYR A 2 0.06 -3.20 16.07
N SER A 3 -0.20 -2.03 15.50
CA SER A 3 -1.15 -1.92 14.41
C SER A 3 -0.57 -1.05 13.31
N LEU A 4 -0.71 -1.51 12.07
CA LEU A 4 -0.31 -0.76 10.91
C LEU A 4 -1.48 -0.04 10.25
N ILE A 5 -2.68 -0.24 10.76
CA ILE A 5 -3.87 0.37 10.17
C ILE A 5 -3.77 1.88 10.30
N ASN A 6 -4.10 2.59 9.24
CA ASN A 6 -4.03 4.05 9.13
C ASN A 6 -2.61 4.59 9.07
N LYS A 7 -1.61 3.73 8.91
CA LYS A 7 -0.25 4.19 8.68
C LYS A 7 -0.03 4.44 7.20
N HIS A 8 0.89 5.33 6.89
CA HIS A 8 1.24 5.64 5.52
C HIS A 8 2.53 4.93 5.15
N GLY A 9 2.65 4.58 3.88
CA GLY A 9 3.85 3.94 3.40
C GLY A 9 4.09 4.28 1.94
N ILE A 10 5.13 3.67 1.38
CA ILE A 10 5.54 3.91 0.00
C ILE A 10 5.60 2.57 -0.71
N VAL A 11 5.09 2.54 -1.94
CA VAL A 11 5.18 1.35 -2.78
C VAL A 11 6.61 1.19 -3.26
N ILE A 12 7.23 0.07 -2.96
CA ILE A 12 8.60 -0.21 -3.43
C ILE A 12 8.61 -1.18 -4.60
N THR A 13 7.55 -1.97 -4.77
CA THR A 13 7.36 -2.80 -5.96
C THR A 13 5.93 -2.60 -6.41
N GLU A 14 5.73 -2.34 -7.68
CA GLU A 14 4.41 -2.07 -8.23
C GLU A 14 3.39 -3.10 -7.74
N ILE A 15 2.26 -2.60 -7.27
CA ILE A 15 1.18 -3.47 -6.80
C ILE A 15 0.35 -3.87 -8.00
N ASN A 16 0.35 -5.17 -8.30
CA ASN A 16 -0.38 -5.71 -9.44
C ASN A 16 -1.20 -6.89 -8.97
N PRO A 17 -2.49 -6.68 -8.69
CA PRO A 17 -3.35 -7.77 -8.19
C PRO A 17 -3.50 -8.93 -9.17
N ILE A 18 -3.38 -8.64 -10.47
CA ILE A 18 -3.50 -9.69 -11.48
C ILE A 18 -2.36 -10.67 -11.37
N GLU A 19 -1.15 -10.17 -11.14
CA GLU A 19 0.02 -11.03 -10.97
C GLU A 19 0.27 -11.42 -9.53
N GLY A 20 -0.45 -10.82 -8.61
CA GLY A 20 -0.29 -11.11 -7.20
C GLY A 20 0.99 -10.54 -6.60
N THR A 21 1.53 -9.49 -7.21
CA THR A 21 2.75 -8.86 -6.72
C THR A 21 2.44 -7.51 -6.08
N GLY A 22 3.35 -7.06 -5.25
CA GLY A 22 3.24 -5.74 -4.65
C GLY A 22 3.89 -5.72 -3.29
N LEU A 23 4.81 -4.77 -3.11
CA LEU A 23 5.48 -4.58 -1.83
C LEU A 23 5.42 -3.10 -1.46
N VAL A 24 5.20 -2.86 -0.19
CA VAL A 24 5.21 -1.50 0.34
C VAL A 24 6.13 -1.45 1.55
N LYS A 25 6.64 -0.27 1.81
CA LYS A 25 7.44 -0.04 3.00
C LYS A 25 6.63 0.83 3.95
N VAL A 26 6.36 0.28 5.12
CA VAL A 26 5.59 0.97 6.14
C VAL A 26 6.36 0.88 7.43
N ASN A 27 6.56 2.03 8.06
CA ASN A 27 7.20 2.09 9.37
C ASN A 27 8.60 1.44 9.37
N GLY A 28 9.31 1.57 8.24
CA GLY A 28 10.65 1.04 8.10
C GLY A 28 10.73 -0.44 7.76
N GLU A 29 9.59 -1.08 7.54
CA GLU A 29 9.54 -2.51 7.22
C GLU A 29 8.85 -2.74 5.90
N THR A 30 9.27 -3.79 5.20
CA THR A 30 8.70 -4.17 3.92
C THR A 30 7.56 -5.17 4.14
N TRP A 31 6.42 -4.89 3.52
CA TRP A 31 5.24 -5.74 3.66
C TRP A 31 4.68 -6.04 2.29
N SER A 32 4.12 -7.23 2.14
CA SER A 32 3.31 -7.54 0.97
C SER A 32 2.01 -6.76 1.07
N ALA A 33 1.53 -6.24 -0.04
CA ALA A 33 0.33 -5.43 -0.05
C ALA A 33 -0.47 -5.63 -1.32
N LYS A 34 -1.75 -5.31 -1.23
CA LYS A 34 -2.59 -5.30 -2.42
C LYS A 34 -3.50 -4.09 -2.32
N SER A 35 -3.98 -3.63 -3.47
CA SER A 35 -4.87 -2.49 -3.50
C SER A 35 -6.27 -2.89 -3.06
N GLU A 36 -6.96 -1.96 -2.43
CA GLU A 36 -8.32 -2.21 -1.95
C GLU A 36 -9.28 -2.54 -3.10
N ASP A 37 -9.13 -1.81 -4.19
CA ASP A 37 -10.02 -1.95 -5.34
C ASP A 37 -9.39 -2.76 -6.46
N GLU A 38 -8.32 -3.49 -6.16
CA GLU A 38 -7.62 -4.36 -7.10
C GLU A 38 -7.08 -3.60 -8.31
N SER A 39 -6.73 -2.35 -8.11
CA SER A 39 -6.09 -1.57 -9.17
C SER A 39 -4.57 -1.67 -9.05
N ILE A 40 -3.90 -1.29 -10.12
CA ILE A 40 -2.44 -1.29 -10.14
C ILE A 40 -1.96 0.01 -9.52
N ILE A 41 -1.02 -0.11 -8.58
CA ILE A 41 -0.44 1.06 -7.93
C ILE A 41 1.04 1.09 -8.29
N ALA A 42 1.46 2.19 -8.88
CA ALA A 42 2.82 2.31 -9.37
C ALA A 42 3.83 2.40 -8.22
N LYS A 43 5.07 2.05 -8.54
CA LYS A 43 6.18 2.20 -7.60
C LYS A 43 6.31 3.67 -7.18
N ASP A 44 6.74 3.86 -5.95
CA ASP A 44 6.97 5.18 -5.35
C ASP A 44 5.69 5.97 -5.10
N THR A 45 4.54 5.30 -5.14
CA THR A 45 3.27 5.92 -4.80
C THR A 45 3.08 5.86 -3.29
N GLU A 46 2.67 6.95 -2.70
CA GLU A 46 2.34 6.96 -1.28
C GLU A 46 0.99 6.29 -1.07
N ILE A 47 0.92 5.43 -0.06
CA ILE A 47 -0.31 4.68 0.22
C ILE A 47 -0.64 4.77 1.70
N GLU A 48 -1.89 4.44 2.00
CA GLU A 48 -2.36 4.32 3.37
C GLU A 48 -2.87 2.91 3.59
N VAL A 49 -2.51 2.33 4.74
CA VAL A 49 -2.96 0.99 5.09
C VAL A 49 -4.37 1.08 5.64
N LEU A 50 -5.30 0.36 5.01
CA LEU A 50 -6.69 0.35 5.43
C LEU A 50 -6.98 -0.80 6.38
N SER A 51 -6.40 -1.96 6.11
CA SER A 51 -6.60 -3.13 6.96
C SER A 51 -5.51 -4.13 6.68
N ILE A 52 -5.54 -5.22 7.43
CA ILE A 52 -4.58 -6.31 7.28
C ILE A 52 -5.37 -7.57 6.99
N ASP A 53 -5.00 -8.26 5.90
CA ASP A 53 -5.65 -9.48 5.51
C ASP A 53 -4.61 -10.59 5.50
N GLY A 54 -4.54 -11.33 6.62
CA GLY A 54 -3.54 -12.37 6.76
C GLY A 54 -2.15 -11.77 6.80
N VAL A 55 -1.34 -12.11 5.80
CA VAL A 55 0.03 -11.62 5.72
C VAL A 55 0.16 -10.44 4.77
N LYS A 56 -0.96 -9.97 4.21
CA LYS A 56 -0.94 -8.86 3.26
C LYS A 56 -1.66 -7.66 3.83
N LEU A 57 -1.18 -6.50 3.47
CA LEU A 57 -1.84 -5.24 3.83
C LEU A 57 -2.79 -4.83 2.72
N ILE A 58 -3.95 -4.34 3.11
CA ILE A 58 -4.89 -3.76 2.16
C ILE A 58 -4.62 -2.26 2.17
N VAL A 59 -4.24 -1.73 1.03
CA VAL A 59 -3.80 -0.34 0.94
C VAL A 59 -4.55 0.40 -0.14
N THR A 60 -4.55 1.73 -0.04
CA THR A 60 -5.13 2.59 -1.05
C THR A 60 -4.12 3.69 -1.37
N PRO A 61 -4.01 4.10 -2.63
CA PRO A 61 -3.11 5.19 -2.96
C PRO A 61 -3.64 6.50 -2.40
N ILE A 62 -2.73 7.30 -1.89
CA ILE A 62 -3.07 8.62 -1.38
C ILE A 62 -2.84 9.61 -2.51
N LYS A 63 -3.89 10.29 -2.90
CA LYS A 63 -3.77 11.31 -3.93
C LYS A 63 -3.60 12.64 -3.24
N ILE A 64 -2.48 13.27 -3.52
CA ILE A 64 -2.26 14.63 -3.05
C ILE A 64 -2.71 15.53 -4.18
N ILE A 65 -3.80 16.22 -3.94
CA ILE A 65 -4.28 17.19 -4.92
C ILE A 65 -3.58 18.49 -4.61
N SER A 66 -2.69 18.85 -5.50
CA SER A 66 -1.98 20.09 -5.38
C SER A 66 -2.85 21.17 -6.03
N ALA A 67 -3.54 21.91 -5.22
CA ALA A 67 -4.36 23.00 -5.73
C ALA A 67 -3.50 24.25 -5.82
N LEU A 68 -3.38 24.77 -6.98
CA LEU A 68 -2.65 26.00 -7.18
C LEU A 68 -3.55 27.11 -7.58
#